data_fbcc8a50eea6a73e3987d5dbea9f7e98
#
_entry.id   fbcc8a50eea6a73e3987d5dbea9f7e98
#
_cell.length_a   1.000
_cell.length_b   1.000
_cell.length_c   1.000
_cell.angle_alpha   90.00
_cell.angle_beta   90.00
_cell.angle_gamma   90.00
#
_symmetry.space_group_name_H-M   'P 1'
#
loop_
_entity.id
_entity.type
_entity.pdbx_description
1 polymer ?
#
loop_
_entity_poly.entity_id
_entity_poly.type
_entity_poly.pdbx_seq_one_letter_code
_entity_poly.pdbx_strand_id
1 'polypeptide(L)'
;ARGTTLGGDDGIAVAYALALLADKSIAHPPLEVVITVDEEIGMEGATGIDLSELKGRTLINIDSEEEGVFTVSCAGGARSTIRVPVTRKPVYGPCVRLVVKDLQGGHSGVEIHKNRANATKVMGEYLRRISEKMPLALTAFGGGSKDNAIPRSWEATFVALGNQLEFINDIAADL
;
A
#
# COMPACT_ATOMS: atom_id res chain seq x y z
N ALA A 1 0.50 -0.92 23.28
CA ALA A 1 -0.83 -1.21 22.74
C ALA A 1 -1.12 -2.72 22.79
N ARG A 2 -2.37 -3.11 22.94
CA ARG A 2 -2.76 -4.52 23.01
C ARG A 2 -3.54 -4.88 21.75
N GLY A 3 -2.94 -5.74 20.91
CA GLY A 3 -3.53 -6.12 19.62
C GLY A 3 -3.50 -5.06 18.53
N THR A 4 -2.75 -3.97 18.75
CA THR A 4 -2.57 -2.87 17.81
C THR A 4 -1.13 -2.38 17.82
N THR A 5 -0.74 -1.61 16.82
CA THR A 5 0.52 -0.87 16.84
C THR A 5 0.39 0.35 17.75
N LEU A 6 1.43 0.63 18.55
CA LEU A 6 1.53 1.88 19.29
C LEU A 6 2.19 2.91 18.38
N GLY A 7 1.43 3.91 17.94
CA GLY A 7 1.96 5.03 17.17
C GLY A 7 2.72 6.00 18.09
N GLY A 8 3.87 6.45 17.63
CA GLY A 8 4.70 7.45 18.30
C GLY A 8 5.62 8.13 17.30
N ASP A 9 5.42 7.82 16.07
CA ASP A 9 6.21 8.21 14.92
C ASP A 9 5.63 9.49 14.28
N ASP A 10 6.38 10.60 14.22
CA ASP A 10 7.70 10.73 14.83
C ASP A 10 7.66 11.73 16.01
N GLY A 11 7.18 11.30 17.15
CA GLY A 11 7.04 12.15 18.35
C GLY A 11 8.38 12.64 18.90
N ILE A 12 9.50 11.93 18.65
CA ILE A 12 10.81 12.34 19.11
C ILE A 12 11.30 13.61 18.35
N ALA A 13 10.98 13.73 17.06
CA ALA A 13 11.31 14.93 16.28
C ALA A 13 10.58 16.16 16.83
N VAL A 14 9.30 16.01 17.19
CA VAL A 14 8.52 17.07 17.84
C VAL A 14 9.16 17.47 19.18
N ALA A 15 9.58 16.50 19.99
CA ALA A 15 10.23 16.75 21.26
C ALA A 15 11.56 17.48 21.11
N TYR A 16 12.40 17.11 20.14
CA TYR A 16 13.65 17.81 19.83
C TYR A 16 13.39 19.25 19.35
N ALA A 17 12.45 19.45 18.47
CA ALA A 17 12.10 20.78 17.99
C ALA A 17 11.68 21.69 19.15
N LEU A 18 10.82 21.21 20.03
CA LEU A 18 10.35 21.95 21.21
C LEU A 18 11.50 22.25 22.19
N ALA A 19 12.38 21.27 22.44
CA ALA A 19 13.54 21.47 23.31
C ALA A 19 14.50 22.54 22.77
N LEU A 20 14.82 22.51 21.48
CA LEU A 20 15.67 23.51 20.82
C LEU A 20 15.07 24.92 20.86
N LEU A 21 13.76 25.04 20.67
CA LEU A 21 13.07 26.32 20.72
C LEU A 21 12.94 26.88 22.15
N ALA A 22 12.88 26.00 23.15
CA ALA A 22 12.71 26.40 24.55
C ALA A 22 14.01 26.74 25.25
N ASP A 23 15.12 26.05 24.93
CA ASP A 23 16.39 26.17 25.63
C ASP A 23 17.31 27.19 24.93
N LYS A 24 17.39 28.39 25.53
CA LYS A 24 18.23 29.46 25.03
C LYS A 24 19.75 29.25 25.19
N SER A 25 20.17 28.20 25.89
CA SER A 25 21.58 27.85 26.06
C SER A 25 22.14 27.05 24.88
N ILE A 26 21.28 26.47 24.08
CA ILE A 26 21.67 25.71 22.89
C ILE A 26 21.88 26.63 21.72
N ALA A 27 23.12 26.72 21.24
CA ALA A 27 23.45 27.50 20.08
C ALA A 27 22.91 26.84 18.80
N HIS A 28 22.10 27.56 18.05
CA HIS A 28 21.54 27.09 16.79
C HIS A 28 21.35 28.24 15.80
N PRO A 29 21.36 27.99 14.48
CA PRO A 29 20.96 28.99 13.48
C PRO A 29 19.45 29.30 13.62
N PRO A 30 18.91 30.25 12.87
CA PRO A 30 17.47 30.46 12.78
C PRO A 30 16.77 29.13 12.40
N LEU A 31 15.76 28.74 13.19
CA LEU A 31 15.00 27.49 13.02
C LEU A 31 13.57 27.82 12.58
N GLU A 32 13.10 27.04 11.64
CA GLU A 32 11.69 26.96 11.23
C GLU A 32 11.27 25.52 11.43
N VAL A 33 10.26 25.29 12.27
CA VAL A 33 9.77 23.94 12.57
C VAL A 33 8.47 23.74 11.83
N VAL A 34 8.44 22.70 11.00
CA VAL A 34 7.24 22.31 10.23
C VAL A 34 6.75 20.97 10.76
N ILE A 35 5.52 20.94 11.23
CA ILE A 35 4.86 19.73 11.71
C ILE A 35 3.64 19.52 10.84
N THR A 36 3.56 18.36 10.18
CA THR A 36 2.46 18.01 9.30
C THR A 36 1.60 16.91 9.91
N VAL A 37 0.40 16.75 9.39
CA VAL A 37 -0.54 15.69 9.77
C VAL A 37 -0.62 14.63 8.68
N ASP A 38 -1.12 13.44 9.04
CA ASP A 38 -1.51 12.39 8.10
C ASP A 38 -0.38 11.89 7.18
N GLU A 39 0.84 11.76 7.73
CA GLU A 39 1.97 11.18 7.01
C GLU A 39 1.63 9.75 6.57
N GLU A 40 1.17 8.91 7.52
CA GLU A 40 0.91 7.48 7.36
C GLU A 40 -0.23 7.13 6.37
N ILE A 41 -1.08 8.07 6.04
CA ILE A 41 -2.20 7.87 5.11
C ILE A 41 -2.03 8.56 3.77
N GLY A 42 -0.82 9.05 3.48
CA GLY A 42 -0.45 9.58 2.17
C GLY A 42 0.14 10.98 2.18
N MET A 43 0.67 11.44 3.32
CA MET A 43 1.32 12.76 3.47
C MET A 43 0.39 13.92 3.09
N GLU A 44 -0.87 13.87 3.48
CA GLU A 44 -1.85 14.87 3.09
C GLU A 44 -1.49 16.25 3.63
N GLY A 45 -1.01 16.33 4.87
CA GLY A 45 -0.53 17.57 5.45
C GLY A 45 0.66 18.16 4.71
N ALA A 46 1.65 17.35 4.36
CA ALA A 46 2.82 17.80 3.60
C ALA A 46 2.46 18.24 2.16
N THR A 47 1.46 17.59 1.56
CA THR A 47 0.97 17.95 0.22
C THR A 47 0.16 19.25 0.22
N GLY A 48 -0.57 19.52 1.30
CA GLY A 48 -1.48 20.66 1.41
C GLY A 48 -0.88 21.92 2.03
N ILE A 49 0.30 21.83 2.66
CA ILE A 49 0.90 22.97 3.35
C ILE A 49 1.45 24.02 2.36
N ASP A 50 1.22 25.31 2.69
CA ASP A 50 1.87 26.41 1.99
C ASP A 50 3.26 26.66 2.58
N LEU A 51 4.28 26.37 1.81
CA LEU A 51 5.69 26.54 2.20
C LEU A 51 6.28 27.90 1.78
N SER A 52 5.49 28.79 1.20
CA SER A 52 5.97 30.07 0.67
C SER A 52 6.55 31.00 1.73
N GLU A 53 6.09 30.89 2.97
CA GLU A 53 6.57 31.66 4.10
C GLU A 53 7.92 31.20 4.66
N LEU A 54 8.37 29.98 4.32
CA LEU A 54 9.63 29.45 4.81
C LEU A 54 10.84 30.07 4.13
N LYS A 55 11.84 30.41 4.96
CA LYS A 55 13.10 31.03 4.53
C LYS A 55 14.28 30.06 4.57
N GLY A 56 14.16 28.99 5.32
CA GLY A 56 15.19 27.95 5.43
C GLY A 56 15.60 27.39 4.06
N ARG A 57 16.89 27.04 3.92
CA ARG A 57 17.42 26.42 2.71
C ARG A 57 18.02 25.05 2.98
N THR A 58 18.03 24.63 4.22
CA THR A 58 18.45 23.31 4.67
C THR A 58 17.28 22.66 5.38
N LEU A 59 16.84 21.52 4.89
CA LEU A 59 15.82 20.71 5.50
C LEU A 59 16.48 19.56 6.26
N ILE A 60 16.08 19.37 7.51
CA ILE A 60 16.45 18.19 8.32
C ILE A 60 15.17 17.46 8.65
N ASN A 61 15.05 16.24 8.16
CA ASN A 61 13.98 15.31 8.50
C ASN A 61 14.53 14.26 9.47
N ILE A 62 13.86 14.07 10.61
CA ILE A 62 14.33 13.18 11.68
C ILE A 62 13.61 11.82 11.62
N ASP A 63 12.64 11.70 10.74
CA ASP A 63 11.89 10.48 10.48
C ASP A 63 12.75 9.45 9.71
N SER A 64 13.61 8.75 10.45
CA SER A 64 14.52 7.74 9.91
C SER A 64 14.79 6.67 10.96
N GLU A 65 14.78 5.40 10.56
CA GLU A 65 14.88 4.25 11.45
C GLU A 65 16.32 3.75 11.67
N GLU A 66 17.26 4.12 10.81
CA GLU A 66 18.60 3.55 10.81
C GLU A 66 19.61 4.47 11.49
N GLU A 67 20.10 4.05 12.67
CA GLU A 67 21.03 4.83 13.47
C GLU A 67 22.36 5.08 12.73
N GLY A 68 22.80 6.33 12.74
CA GLY A 68 24.07 6.74 12.12
C GLY A 68 24.03 6.84 10.59
N VAL A 69 22.89 6.66 9.97
CA VAL A 69 22.71 6.79 8.52
C VAL A 69 21.99 8.08 8.17
N PHE A 70 22.62 8.88 7.31
CA PHE A 70 22.03 10.10 6.75
C PHE A 70 21.53 9.82 5.34
N THR A 71 20.21 9.75 5.19
CA THR A 71 19.58 9.61 3.87
C THR A 71 19.53 10.97 3.18
N VAL A 72 20.16 11.08 2.02
CA VAL A 72 20.31 12.36 1.27
C VAL A 72 19.40 12.44 0.05
N SER A 73 18.62 11.38 -0.23
CA SER A 73 17.67 11.34 -1.33
C SER A 73 16.59 10.27 -1.06
N CYS A 74 15.47 10.38 -1.74
CA CYS A 74 14.41 9.40 -1.71
C CYS A 74 13.95 9.06 -3.13
N ALA A 75 13.29 7.90 -3.27
CA ALA A 75 12.62 7.55 -4.51
C ALA A 75 11.32 8.36 -4.65
N GLY A 76 11.01 8.75 -5.88
CA GLY A 76 9.69 9.30 -6.19
C GLY A 76 8.65 8.19 -6.28
N GLY A 77 7.38 8.56 -6.12
CA GLY A 77 6.25 7.66 -6.27
C GLY A 77 5.12 8.29 -7.08
N ALA A 78 4.26 7.46 -7.62
CA ALA A 78 3.03 7.88 -8.26
C ALA A 78 1.90 6.91 -7.92
N ARG A 79 0.73 7.44 -7.64
CA ARG A 79 -0.50 6.67 -7.47
C ARG A 79 -1.34 6.77 -8.73
N SER A 80 -1.67 5.61 -9.31
CA SER A 80 -2.54 5.53 -10.46
C SER A 80 -3.89 4.91 -10.07
N THR A 81 -4.97 5.59 -10.37
CA THR A 81 -6.32 5.05 -10.20
C THR A 81 -6.88 4.66 -11.56
N ILE A 82 -7.11 3.36 -11.76
CA ILE A 82 -7.68 2.83 -12.99
C ILE A 82 -9.17 2.57 -12.75
N ARG A 83 -10.02 3.23 -13.51
CA ARG A 83 -11.48 3.05 -13.49
C ARG A 83 -11.94 2.41 -14.78
N VAL A 84 -12.50 1.21 -14.66
CA VAL A 84 -13.04 0.46 -15.80
C VAL A 84 -14.57 0.52 -15.70
N PRO A 85 -15.27 1.15 -16.65
CA PRO A 85 -16.73 1.13 -16.68
C PRO A 85 -17.22 -0.28 -16.96
N VAL A 86 -18.16 -0.76 -16.16
CA VAL A 86 -18.75 -2.08 -16.31
C VAL A 86 -20.26 -2.00 -16.41
N THR A 87 -20.86 -2.84 -17.24
CA THR A 87 -22.32 -3.04 -17.29
C THR A 87 -22.66 -4.32 -16.58
N ARG A 88 -23.50 -4.24 -15.55
CA ARG A 88 -23.97 -5.40 -14.82
C ARG A 88 -25.19 -5.98 -15.49
N LYS A 89 -25.21 -7.31 -15.66
CA LYS A 89 -26.32 -8.06 -16.24
C LYS A 89 -26.64 -9.25 -15.32
N PRO A 90 -27.91 -9.65 -15.20
CA PRO A 90 -28.27 -10.92 -14.54
C PRO A 90 -27.60 -12.08 -15.28
N VAL A 91 -26.99 -12.97 -14.52
CA VAL A 91 -26.39 -14.22 -15.01
C VAL A 91 -26.78 -15.36 -14.09
N TYR A 92 -26.94 -16.54 -14.64
CA TYR A 92 -27.32 -17.76 -13.93
C TYR A 92 -26.31 -18.87 -14.22
N GLY A 93 -25.93 -19.61 -13.20
CA GLY A 93 -24.99 -20.72 -13.31
C GLY A 93 -24.33 -21.03 -11.99
N PRO A 94 -23.44 -22.01 -11.95
CA PRO A 94 -22.63 -22.30 -10.76
C PRO A 94 -21.81 -21.12 -10.32
N CYS A 95 -21.88 -20.78 -9.04
CA CYS A 95 -21.10 -19.72 -8.45
C CYS A 95 -19.81 -20.30 -7.87
N VAL A 96 -18.68 -19.77 -8.29
CA VAL A 96 -17.35 -20.17 -7.84
C VAL A 96 -16.72 -19.03 -7.07
N ARG A 97 -16.14 -19.34 -5.92
CA ARG A 97 -15.33 -18.42 -5.12
C ARG A 97 -13.89 -18.89 -5.10
N LEU A 98 -12.99 -18.08 -5.60
CA LEU A 98 -11.54 -18.29 -5.53
C LEU A 98 -10.95 -17.42 -4.43
N VAL A 99 -10.01 -17.98 -3.68
CA VAL A 99 -9.31 -17.26 -2.61
C VAL A 99 -7.83 -17.56 -2.71
N VAL A 100 -7.04 -16.51 -2.89
CA VAL A 100 -5.59 -16.52 -2.68
C VAL A 100 -5.35 -15.94 -1.29
N LYS A 101 -4.62 -16.65 -0.43
CA LYS A 101 -4.38 -16.22 0.95
C LYS A 101 -3.02 -16.70 1.47
N ASP A 102 -2.65 -16.16 2.62
CA ASP A 102 -1.49 -16.57 3.39
C ASP A 102 -0.14 -16.34 2.66
N LEU A 103 -0.13 -15.44 1.66
CA LEU A 103 1.13 -15.01 1.04
C LEU A 103 1.94 -14.15 2.03
N GLN A 104 3.26 -14.10 1.83
CA GLN A 104 4.18 -13.44 2.74
C GLN A 104 3.91 -11.94 2.86
N GLY A 105 3.57 -11.26 1.75
CA GLY A 105 3.40 -9.82 1.72
C GLY A 105 4.70 -9.05 1.94
N GLY A 106 4.59 -7.78 2.28
CA GLY A 106 5.72 -6.90 2.57
C GLY A 106 5.48 -5.49 2.09
N HIS A 107 6.41 -4.59 2.37
CA HIS A 107 6.35 -3.21 1.91
C HIS A 107 6.63 -3.14 0.40
N SER A 108 5.76 -2.47 -0.36
CA SER A 108 5.84 -2.41 -1.82
C SER A 108 7.00 -1.56 -2.35
N GLY A 109 7.61 -0.73 -1.52
CA GLY A 109 8.83 0.02 -1.81
C GLY A 109 10.08 -0.74 -1.36
N VAL A 110 10.42 -0.68 -0.08
CA VAL A 110 11.71 -1.18 0.46
C VAL A 110 11.92 -2.69 0.34
N GLU A 111 10.85 -3.47 0.16
CA GLU A 111 10.95 -4.93 0.01
C GLU A 111 10.58 -5.45 -1.39
N ILE A 112 10.33 -4.58 -2.36
CA ILE A 112 9.92 -4.99 -3.72
C ILE A 112 10.97 -5.85 -4.41
N HIS A 113 12.26 -5.63 -4.11
CA HIS A 113 13.38 -6.41 -4.63
C HIS A 113 13.38 -7.88 -4.19
N LYS A 114 12.60 -8.22 -3.14
CA LYS A 114 12.48 -9.60 -2.64
C LYS A 114 11.58 -10.48 -3.51
N ASN A 115 10.95 -9.92 -4.56
CA ASN A 115 10.12 -10.62 -5.54
C ASN A 115 9.03 -11.51 -4.91
N ARG A 116 8.41 -11.02 -3.84
CA ARG A 116 7.34 -11.76 -3.16
C ARG A 116 6.08 -11.83 -4.03
N ALA A 117 5.38 -12.95 -3.93
CA ALA A 117 4.12 -13.13 -4.64
C ALA A 117 3.08 -12.07 -4.24
N ASN A 118 2.39 -11.53 -5.24
CA ASN A 118 1.35 -10.55 -5.08
C ASN A 118 -0.01 -11.20 -5.37
N ALA A 119 -0.87 -11.28 -4.35
CA ALA A 119 -2.15 -11.98 -4.44
C ALA A 119 -3.06 -11.47 -5.57
N THR A 120 -3.02 -10.17 -5.89
CA THR A 120 -3.80 -9.61 -7.00
C THR A 120 -3.33 -10.15 -8.33
N LYS A 121 -1.99 -10.22 -8.54
CA LYS A 121 -1.41 -10.76 -9.78
C LYS A 121 -1.70 -12.25 -9.93
N VAL A 122 -1.55 -13.01 -8.85
CA VAL A 122 -1.87 -14.44 -8.83
C VAL A 122 -3.34 -14.65 -9.19
N MET A 123 -4.25 -13.95 -8.53
CA MET A 123 -5.68 -14.04 -8.83
C MET A 123 -6.00 -13.63 -10.29
N GLY A 124 -5.37 -12.58 -10.78
CA GLY A 124 -5.55 -12.14 -12.17
C GLY A 124 -5.10 -13.20 -13.18
N GLU A 125 -3.99 -13.87 -12.93
CA GLU A 125 -3.51 -14.97 -13.77
C GLU A 125 -4.46 -16.20 -13.73
N TYR A 126 -4.99 -16.53 -12.55
CA TYR A 126 -6.03 -17.57 -12.44
C TYR A 126 -7.24 -17.25 -13.30
N LEU A 127 -7.81 -16.08 -13.13
CA LEU A 127 -9.00 -15.69 -13.88
C LEU A 127 -8.73 -15.64 -15.38
N ARG A 128 -7.55 -15.21 -15.80
CA ARG A 128 -7.13 -15.21 -17.20
C ARG A 128 -7.13 -16.63 -17.76
N ARG A 129 -6.45 -17.58 -17.10
CA ARG A 129 -6.40 -18.98 -17.53
C ARG A 129 -7.78 -19.63 -17.57
N ILE A 130 -8.64 -19.35 -16.59
CA ILE A 130 -10.02 -19.84 -16.60
C ILE A 130 -10.77 -19.26 -17.79
N SER A 131 -10.66 -17.95 -18.04
CA SER A 131 -11.38 -17.27 -19.12
C SER A 131 -10.98 -17.73 -20.52
N GLU A 132 -9.77 -18.26 -20.68
CA GLU A 132 -9.32 -18.87 -21.94
C GLU A 132 -9.98 -20.20 -22.26
N LYS A 133 -10.46 -20.89 -21.23
CA LYS A 133 -11.09 -22.21 -21.35
C LYS A 133 -12.61 -22.16 -21.31
N MET A 134 -13.17 -21.22 -20.53
CA MET A 134 -14.62 -21.08 -20.41
C MET A 134 -15.02 -19.62 -20.14
N PRO A 135 -16.17 -19.19 -20.67
CA PRO A 135 -16.73 -17.89 -20.29
C PRO A 135 -17.06 -17.85 -18.79
N LEU A 136 -16.79 -16.71 -18.18
CA LEU A 136 -17.15 -16.44 -16.79
C LEU A 136 -17.74 -15.03 -16.65
N ALA A 137 -18.59 -14.84 -15.66
CA ALA A 137 -19.11 -13.54 -15.29
C ALA A 137 -18.64 -13.18 -13.88
N LEU A 138 -17.72 -12.24 -13.79
CA LEU A 138 -17.17 -11.78 -12.52
C LEU A 138 -18.23 -11.00 -11.74
N THR A 139 -18.48 -11.42 -10.49
CA THR A 139 -19.48 -10.79 -9.60
C THR A 139 -18.84 -9.98 -8.48
N ALA A 140 -17.70 -10.44 -7.96
CA ALA A 140 -16.91 -9.72 -6.97
C ALA A 140 -15.40 -9.94 -7.22
N PHE A 141 -14.60 -8.92 -6.90
CA PHE A 141 -13.16 -8.95 -7.03
C PHE A 141 -12.56 -7.96 -6.04
N GLY A 142 -11.74 -8.43 -5.10
CA GLY A 142 -11.20 -7.55 -4.08
C GLY A 142 -10.20 -8.24 -3.15
N GLY A 143 -9.44 -7.42 -2.43
CA GLY A 143 -8.44 -7.85 -1.45
C GLY A 143 -7.40 -6.78 -1.18
N GLY A 144 -6.28 -7.18 -0.57
CA GLY A 144 -5.26 -6.26 -0.11
C GLY A 144 -5.68 -5.45 1.11
N SER A 145 -4.78 -4.68 1.69
CA SER A 145 -5.04 -3.88 2.89
C SER A 145 -4.63 -2.43 2.73
N LYS A 146 -3.46 -2.18 2.16
CA LYS A 146 -2.86 -0.86 1.97
C LYS A 146 -2.24 -0.77 0.57
N ASP A 147 -2.17 0.41 0.02
CA ASP A 147 -1.57 0.67 -1.29
C ASP A 147 -0.04 0.56 -1.29
N ASN A 148 0.60 0.75 -0.14
CA ASN A 148 2.03 0.54 0.07
C ASN A 148 2.40 -0.88 0.53
N ALA A 149 1.46 -1.83 0.55
CA ALA A 149 1.70 -3.21 0.94
C ALA A 149 1.49 -4.19 -0.22
N ILE A 150 2.40 -5.14 -0.39
CA ILE A 150 2.23 -6.25 -1.33
C ILE A 150 1.06 -7.10 -0.84
N PRO A 151 -0.04 -7.26 -1.61
CA PRO A 151 -1.22 -7.98 -1.15
C PRO A 151 -0.94 -9.42 -0.78
N ARG A 152 -1.35 -9.81 0.44
CA ARG A 152 -1.21 -11.17 0.98
C ARG A 152 -2.38 -12.07 0.65
N SER A 153 -3.53 -11.46 0.36
CA SER A 153 -4.77 -12.18 0.05
C SER A 153 -5.59 -11.42 -0.98
N TRP A 154 -6.31 -12.17 -1.78
CA TRP A 154 -7.27 -11.66 -2.76
C TRP A 154 -8.38 -12.66 -2.98
N GLU A 155 -9.56 -12.16 -3.28
CA GLU A 155 -10.74 -12.96 -3.52
C GLU A 155 -11.43 -12.56 -4.82
N ALA A 156 -11.94 -13.54 -5.52
CA ALA A 156 -12.79 -13.35 -6.68
C ALA A 156 -14.01 -14.29 -6.60
N THR A 157 -15.16 -13.77 -6.94
CA THR A 157 -16.38 -14.57 -7.11
C THR A 157 -16.89 -14.38 -8.53
N PHE A 158 -17.25 -15.47 -9.19
CA PHE A 158 -17.77 -15.44 -10.55
C PHE A 158 -18.81 -16.54 -10.79
N VAL A 159 -19.67 -16.34 -11.77
CA VAL A 159 -20.56 -17.38 -12.29
C VAL A 159 -19.88 -18.02 -13.48
N ALA A 160 -19.73 -19.34 -13.43
CA ALA A 160 -19.22 -20.15 -14.52
C ALA A 160 -20.34 -20.33 -15.58
N LEU A 161 -20.06 -19.95 -16.83
CA LEU A 161 -21.02 -20.01 -17.92
C LEU A 161 -20.82 -21.24 -18.83
N GLY A 162 -20.05 -22.22 -18.37
CA GLY A 162 -19.75 -23.48 -19.05
C GLY A 162 -19.79 -24.68 -18.10
N ASN A 163 -19.71 -25.88 -18.67
CA ASN A 163 -19.81 -27.12 -17.91
C ASN A 163 -18.49 -27.74 -17.47
N GLN A 164 -17.38 -27.01 -17.60
CA GLN A 164 -16.02 -27.51 -17.35
C GLN A 164 -15.48 -27.03 -16.01
N LEU A 165 -16.20 -27.29 -14.91
CA LEU A 165 -15.75 -26.82 -13.57
C LEU A 165 -14.55 -27.60 -13.03
N GLU A 166 -14.35 -28.85 -13.47
CA GLU A 166 -13.28 -29.73 -12.96
C GLU A 166 -11.90 -29.13 -13.18
N PHE A 167 -11.64 -28.52 -14.34
CA PHE A 167 -10.34 -27.95 -14.65
C PHE A 167 -9.96 -26.72 -13.78
N ILE A 168 -10.92 -26.09 -13.09
CA ILE A 168 -10.62 -24.98 -12.17
C ILE A 168 -9.70 -25.47 -11.04
N ASN A 169 -9.91 -26.70 -10.57
CA ASN A 169 -9.04 -27.32 -9.57
C ASN A 169 -7.66 -27.65 -10.14
N ASP A 170 -7.59 -28.08 -11.40
CA ASP A 170 -6.32 -28.39 -12.06
C ASP A 170 -5.46 -27.14 -12.23
N ILE A 171 -6.06 -26.02 -12.65
CA ILE A 171 -5.36 -24.72 -12.73
C ILE A 171 -4.81 -24.31 -11.35
N ALA A 172 -5.54 -24.61 -10.27
CA ALA A 172 -5.12 -24.29 -8.92
C ALA A 172 -3.90 -25.10 -8.47
N ALA A 173 -3.67 -26.26 -9.02
CA ALA A 173 -2.54 -27.11 -8.69
C ALA A 173 -1.24 -26.73 -9.46
N ASP A 174 -1.36 -25.97 -10.56
CA ASP A 174 -0.26 -25.62 -11.47
C ASP A 174 0.40 -24.26 -11.16
N LEU A 175 -0.02 -23.55 -10.12
CA LEU A 175 0.46 -22.23 -9.70
C LEU A 175 1.11 -22.25 -8.33
#